data_bd9b185d180ae80364c1fb368c623245
#
_entry.id   bd9b185d180ae80364c1fb368c623245
#
_cell.length_a   1.000
_cell.length_b   1.000
_cell.length_c   1.000
_cell.angle_alpha   90.00
_cell.angle_beta   90.00
_cell.angle_gamma   90.00
#
_symmetry.space_group_name_H-M   'P 1'
#
loop_
_entity.id
_entity.type
_entity.pdbx_description
1 polymer ?
#
loop_
_entity_poly.entity_id
_entity_poly.type
_entity_poly.pdbx_seq_one_letter_code
_entity_poly.pdbx_strand_id
1 'polypeptide(L)'
;MTLAQLKVFVLVSRLGSVRAAAAALGVSEPAVSQALAALRQHLDDPLITRAGSGSGSGMELTPAGRRVVTIASQMVNLAVEAEAAVRQSNGAAELLRVVTTSTLAQSIVPSLLQAFTARAGGIEVSLGVATTTEMAALLEERLADVALGPRLPGLDAEAVMRYRMTLVAHPDLRVNGGGLAGLRWFVDPTGPDPLSDVGALLARHRVPASHVSVFANEKAAWSAAAAGGGVAPAIDHMVSAEVDRGVLARLHSSDVPVDLLLHVNSLGAPRRSRAADKLRRFTRTPDAMQAMYRPDAGVPVSKFRPPVYVTLWS
;
A
#
# COMPACT_ATOMS: atom_id res chain seq x y z
N MET A 1 -32.69 -6.07 -3.69
CA MET A 1 -31.24 -5.71 -3.59
C MET A 1 -30.82 -4.95 -4.82
N THR A 2 -30.23 -3.77 -4.68
CA THR A 2 -29.75 -2.92 -5.79
C THR A 2 -28.24 -2.66 -5.65
N LEU A 3 -27.59 -2.31 -6.77
CA LEU A 3 -26.15 -1.96 -6.78
C LEU A 3 -25.86 -0.75 -5.86
N ALA A 4 -26.75 0.24 -5.79
CA ALA A 4 -26.62 1.38 -4.89
C ALA A 4 -26.62 0.95 -3.41
N GLN A 5 -27.51 0.01 -3.03
CA GLN A 5 -27.52 -0.55 -1.68
C GLN A 5 -26.23 -1.30 -1.34
N LEU A 6 -25.71 -2.09 -2.30
CA LEU A 6 -24.43 -2.79 -2.13
C LEU A 6 -23.28 -1.81 -1.99
N LYS A 7 -23.23 -0.74 -2.81
CA LYS A 7 -22.22 0.31 -2.72
C LYS A 7 -22.22 1.00 -1.36
N VAL A 8 -23.41 1.34 -0.84
CA VAL A 8 -23.57 1.90 0.51
C VAL A 8 -23.04 0.93 1.57
N PHE A 9 -23.44 -0.34 1.51
CA PHE A 9 -22.99 -1.35 2.49
C PHE A 9 -21.47 -1.51 2.49
N VAL A 10 -20.85 -1.63 1.32
CA VAL A 10 -19.38 -1.74 1.18
C VAL A 10 -18.69 -0.51 1.77
N LEU A 11 -19.16 0.70 1.49
CA LEU A 11 -18.56 1.92 2.03
C LEU A 11 -18.73 2.05 3.54
N VAL A 12 -19.90 1.76 4.08
CA VAL A 12 -20.12 1.78 5.53
C VAL A 12 -19.26 0.76 6.25
N SER A 13 -19.12 -0.45 5.70
CA SER A 13 -18.28 -1.50 6.29
C SER A 13 -16.79 -1.13 6.32
N ARG A 14 -16.30 -0.35 5.34
CA ARG A 14 -14.90 0.08 5.25
C ARG A 14 -14.60 1.30 6.12
N LEU A 15 -15.49 2.29 6.05
CA LEU A 15 -15.29 3.56 6.77
C LEU A 15 -15.73 3.49 8.23
N GLY A 16 -16.41 2.40 8.64
CA GLY A 16 -16.91 2.18 9.98
C GLY A 16 -17.94 3.22 10.42
N SER A 17 -18.48 4.04 9.52
CA SER A 17 -19.34 5.18 9.82
C SER A 17 -20.32 5.49 8.69
N VAL A 18 -21.61 5.59 9.04
CA VAL A 18 -22.68 6.06 8.13
C VAL A 18 -22.40 7.47 7.63
N ARG A 19 -21.95 8.36 8.51
CA ARG A 19 -21.61 9.74 8.20
C ARG A 19 -20.47 9.84 7.19
N ALA A 20 -19.39 9.07 7.40
CA ALA A 20 -18.27 9.04 6.49
C ALA A 20 -18.65 8.49 5.11
N ALA A 21 -19.50 7.45 5.08
CA ALA A 21 -20.01 6.88 3.84
C ALA A 21 -20.95 7.85 3.10
N ALA A 22 -21.79 8.59 3.83
CA ALA A 22 -22.66 9.63 3.24
C ALA A 22 -21.85 10.75 2.59
N ALA A 23 -20.81 11.24 3.29
CA ALA A 23 -19.90 12.23 2.75
C ALA A 23 -19.16 11.73 1.51
N ALA A 24 -18.66 10.48 1.53
CA ALA A 24 -17.97 9.87 0.39
C ALA A 24 -18.88 9.65 -0.84
N LEU A 25 -20.17 9.44 -0.62
CA LEU A 25 -21.17 9.25 -1.69
C LEU A 25 -21.82 10.56 -2.16
N GLY A 26 -21.63 11.67 -1.45
CA GLY A 26 -22.32 12.93 -1.73
C GLY A 26 -23.83 12.86 -1.49
N VAL A 27 -24.28 12.05 -0.53
CA VAL A 27 -25.70 11.89 -0.17
C VAL A 27 -25.93 12.15 1.31
N SER A 28 -27.20 12.24 1.75
CA SER A 28 -27.53 12.44 3.14
C SER A 28 -27.37 11.16 3.99
N GLU A 29 -27.07 11.31 5.29
CA GLU A 29 -27.01 10.17 6.22
C GLU A 29 -28.34 9.38 6.30
N PRO A 30 -29.53 9.98 6.27
CA PRO A 30 -30.78 9.25 6.17
C PRO A 30 -30.88 8.38 4.94
N ALA A 31 -30.40 8.84 3.76
CA ALA A 31 -30.40 8.03 2.54
C ALA A 31 -29.50 6.79 2.66
N VAL A 32 -28.31 6.92 3.27
CA VAL A 32 -27.41 5.80 3.57
C VAL A 32 -28.09 4.82 4.53
N SER A 33 -28.69 5.33 5.60
CA SER A 33 -29.39 4.51 6.61
C SER A 33 -30.57 3.74 6.00
N GLN A 34 -31.34 4.36 5.14
CA GLN A 34 -32.47 3.75 4.44
C GLN A 34 -31.98 2.65 3.48
N ALA A 35 -30.93 2.90 2.71
CA ALA A 35 -30.35 1.92 1.80
C ALA A 35 -29.83 0.68 2.54
N LEU A 36 -29.16 0.87 3.70
CA LEU A 36 -28.74 -0.23 4.58
C LEU A 36 -29.93 -0.99 5.17
N ALA A 37 -30.96 -0.28 5.64
CA ALA A 37 -32.16 -0.93 6.20
C ALA A 37 -32.86 -1.81 5.13
N ALA A 38 -33.01 -1.30 3.91
CA ALA A 38 -33.58 -2.05 2.81
C ALA A 38 -32.73 -3.29 2.42
N LEU A 39 -31.40 -3.19 2.45
CA LEU A 39 -30.52 -4.32 2.20
C LEU A 39 -30.61 -5.38 3.29
N ARG A 40 -30.62 -4.97 4.55
CA ARG A 40 -30.83 -5.85 5.73
C ARG A 40 -32.13 -6.59 5.66
N GLN A 41 -33.20 -5.90 5.35
CA GLN A 41 -34.53 -6.51 5.18
C GLN A 41 -34.54 -7.50 4.02
N HIS A 42 -33.87 -7.21 2.90
CA HIS A 42 -33.81 -8.10 1.74
C HIS A 42 -33.01 -9.38 2.00
N LEU A 43 -31.95 -9.31 2.81
CA LEU A 43 -31.06 -10.44 3.12
C LEU A 43 -31.40 -11.14 4.45
N ASP A 44 -32.37 -10.62 5.19
CA ASP A 44 -32.78 -11.09 6.52
C ASP A 44 -31.58 -11.21 7.50
N ASP A 45 -30.63 -10.28 7.41
CA ASP A 45 -29.45 -10.23 8.27
C ASP A 45 -29.07 -8.77 8.57
N PRO A 46 -28.66 -8.45 9.82
CA PRO A 46 -28.19 -7.11 10.16
C PRO A 46 -26.96 -6.66 9.39
N LEU A 47 -26.15 -7.55 8.85
CA LEU A 47 -24.89 -7.37 8.11
C LEU A 47 -23.81 -6.61 8.90
N ILE A 48 -24.19 -5.54 9.59
CA ILE A 48 -23.32 -4.71 10.44
C ILE A 48 -24.01 -4.51 11.79
N THR A 49 -23.31 -4.78 12.86
CA THR A 49 -23.72 -4.54 14.26
C THR A 49 -22.81 -3.49 14.90
N ARG A 50 -23.23 -2.92 16.01
CA ARG A 50 -22.33 -2.12 16.85
C ARG A 50 -21.48 -3.06 17.70
N ALA A 51 -20.18 -2.78 17.79
CA ALA A 51 -19.31 -3.49 18.71
C ALA A 51 -19.84 -3.36 20.13
N GLY A 52 -19.89 -4.49 20.86
CA GLY A 52 -20.33 -4.50 22.25
C GLY A 52 -19.43 -3.64 23.13
N SER A 53 -19.93 -3.26 24.31
CA SER A 53 -19.37 -2.31 25.29
C SER A 53 -17.98 -2.64 25.88
N GLY A 54 -17.11 -3.36 25.16
CA GLY A 54 -15.78 -3.76 25.65
C GLY A 54 -14.59 -3.38 24.77
N SER A 55 -14.78 -2.90 23.56
CA SER A 55 -13.67 -2.62 22.63
C SER A 55 -14.09 -1.57 21.60
N GLY A 56 -13.96 -0.30 21.91
CA GLY A 56 -14.10 0.81 20.96
C GLY A 56 -15.48 0.94 20.31
N SER A 57 -15.99 2.15 20.10
CA SER A 57 -17.30 2.44 19.49
C SER A 57 -17.31 2.19 17.97
N GLY A 58 -16.95 0.99 17.50
CA GLY A 58 -16.87 0.61 16.10
C GLY A 58 -18.08 -0.18 15.59
N MET A 59 -18.24 -0.24 14.27
CA MET A 59 -19.17 -1.13 13.60
C MET A 59 -18.46 -2.44 13.25
N GLU A 60 -19.11 -3.59 13.54
CA GLU A 60 -18.61 -4.93 13.24
C GLU A 60 -19.51 -5.64 12.23
N LEU A 61 -18.91 -6.39 11.31
CA LEU A 61 -19.64 -7.22 10.37
C LEU A 61 -20.14 -8.51 11.04
N THR A 62 -21.39 -8.91 10.77
CA THR A 62 -21.88 -10.25 11.10
C THR A 62 -21.12 -11.32 10.32
N PRO A 63 -21.20 -12.61 10.67
CA PRO A 63 -20.65 -13.69 9.86
C PRO A 63 -21.18 -13.67 8.41
N ALA A 64 -22.48 -13.37 8.21
CA ALA A 64 -23.07 -13.17 6.89
C ALA A 64 -22.54 -11.88 6.22
N GLY A 65 -22.45 -10.78 6.99
CA GLY A 65 -21.91 -9.51 6.53
C GLY A 65 -20.50 -9.63 5.94
N ARG A 66 -19.61 -10.41 6.60
CA ARG A 66 -18.25 -10.68 6.08
C ARG A 66 -18.25 -11.41 4.72
N ARG A 67 -19.15 -12.33 4.51
CA ARG A 67 -19.30 -13.02 3.21
C ARG A 67 -19.91 -12.10 2.15
N VAL A 68 -20.96 -11.37 2.54
CA VAL A 68 -21.68 -10.48 1.62
C VAL A 68 -20.81 -9.29 1.20
N VAL A 69 -19.97 -8.73 2.08
CA VAL A 69 -19.13 -7.56 1.73
C VAL A 69 -18.15 -7.88 0.61
N THR A 70 -17.54 -9.07 0.62
CA THR A 70 -16.65 -9.51 -0.46
C THR A 70 -17.38 -9.61 -1.79
N ILE A 71 -18.54 -10.27 -1.81
CA ILE A 71 -19.36 -10.42 -3.03
C ILE A 71 -19.90 -9.07 -3.50
N ALA A 72 -20.40 -8.23 -2.57
CA ALA A 72 -20.92 -6.90 -2.87
C ALA A 72 -19.83 -6.00 -3.47
N SER A 73 -18.61 -6.06 -2.94
CA SER A 73 -17.45 -5.34 -3.49
C SER A 73 -17.17 -5.75 -4.93
N GLN A 74 -17.17 -7.06 -5.20
CA GLN A 74 -16.97 -7.58 -6.57
C GLN A 74 -18.07 -7.11 -7.53
N MET A 75 -19.34 -7.15 -7.12
CA MET A 75 -20.46 -6.68 -7.93
C MET A 75 -20.38 -5.19 -8.24
N VAL A 76 -20.07 -4.36 -7.24
CA VAL A 76 -19.88 -2.91 -7.40
C VAL A 76 -18.73 -2.63 -8.37
N ASN A 77 -17.64 -3.36 -8.26
CA ASN A 77 -16.47 -3.16 -9.12
C ASN A 77 -16.74 -3.60 -10.56
N LEU A 78 -17.43 -4.74 -10.76
CA LEU A 78 -17.83 -5.17 -12.11
C LEU A 78 -18.73 -4.15 -12.80
N ALA A 79 -19.60 -3.49 -12.05
CA ALA A 79 -20.43 -2.41 -12.62
C ALA A 79 -19.57 -1.19 -13.00
N VAL A 80 -18.61 -0.79 -12.17
CA VAL A 80 -17.65 0.28 -12.50
C VAL A 80 -16.81 -0.09 -13.73
N GLU A 81 -16.37 -1.36 -13.84
CA GLU A 81 -15.64 -1.86 -15.01
C GLU A 81 -16.50 -1.80 -16.29
N ALA A 82 -17.77 -2.18 -16.20
CA ALA A 82 -18.68 -2.09 -17.33
C ALA A 82 -18.88 -0.64 -17.82
N GLU A 83 -19.09 0.30 -16.89
CA GLU A 83 -19.17 1.73 -17.21
C GLU A 83 -17.85 2.26 -17.81
N ALA A 84 -16.71 1.81 -17.28
CA ALA A 84 -15.39 2.19 -17.77
C ALA A 84 -15.17 1.66 -19.20
N ALA A 85 -15.58 0.42 -19.50
CA ALA A 85 -15.48 -0.17 -20.84
C ALA A 85 -16.25 0.65 -21.89
N VAL A 86 -17.46 1.14 -21.53
CA VAL A 86 -18.25 2.02 -22.40
C VAL A 86 -17.54 3.36 -22.59
N ARG A 87 -17.02 3.98 -21.53
CA ARG A 87 -16.27 5.25 -21.63
C ARG A 87 -15.00 5.10 -22.50
N GLN A 88 -14.28 3.97 -22.36
CA GLN A 88 -13.08 3.70 -23.16
C GLN A 88 -13.41 3.54 -24.66
N SER A 89 -14.53 2.90 -25.00
CA SER A 89 -14.98 2.80 -26.41
C SER A 89 -15.29 4.18 -27.01
N ASN A 90 -15.59 5.18 -26.16
CA ASN A 90 -15.82 6.56 -26.54
C ASN A 90 -14.53 7.44 -26.43
N GLY A 91 -13.36 6.82 -26.33
CA GLY A 91 -12.06 7.53 -26.33
C GLY A 91 -11.60 8.07 -24.96
N ALA A 92 -12.28 7.74 -23.85
CA ALA A 92 -11.82 8.11 -22.53
C ALA A 92 -10.57 7.30 -22.11
N ALA A 93 -9.72 7.93 -21.28
CA ALA A 93 -8.55 7.27 -20.72
C ALA A 93 -8.95 6.04 -19.86
N GLU A 94 -8.16 4.97 -19.96
CA GLU A 94 -8.29 3.78 -19.11
C GLU A 94 -7.77 4.10 -17.70
N LEU A 95 -8.57 3.87 -16.65
CA LEU A 95 -8.14 4.08 -15.27
C LEU A 95 -7.35 2.86 -14.76
N LEU A 96 -6.15 3.11 -14.27
CA LEU A 96 -5.29 2.15 -13.56
C LEU A 96 -5.24 2.51 -12.08
N ARG A 97 -5.77 1.65 -11.24
CA ARG A 97 -5.77 1.82 -9.78
C ARG A 97 -4.57 1.08 -9.20
N VAL A 98 -3.62 1.82 -8.68
CA VAL A 98 -2.39 1.30 -8.06
C VAL A 98 -2.44 1.53 -6.57
N VAL A 99 -2.07 0.52 -5.78
CA VAL A 99 -1.89 0.64 -4.33
C VAL A 99 -0.46 0.26 -3.95
N THR A 100 0.06 0.88 -2.90
CA THR A 100 1.42 0.65 -2.42
C THR A 100 1.55 0.99 -0.94
N THR A 101 2.67 0.67 -0.31
CA THR A 101 2.96 1.09 1.07
C THR A 101 3.28 2.58 1.15
N SER A 102 3.17 3.17 2.34
CA SER A 102 3.48 4.59 2.58
C SER A 102 4.90 4.95 2.15
N THR A 103 5.88 4.15 2.52
CA THR A 103 7.29 4.32 2.13
C THR A 103 7.46 4.36 0.61
N LEU A 104 6.92 3.40 -0.12
CA LEU A 104 7.06 3.30 -1.57
C LEU A 104 6.26 4.39 -2.31
N ALA A 105 5.12 4.83 -1.76
CA ALA A 105 4.31 5.93 -2.29
C ALA A 105 5.04 7.28 -2.28
N GLN A 106 5.98 7.45 -1.36
CA GLN A 106 6.76 8.69 -1.22
C GLN A 106 8.15 8.61 -1.87
N SER A 107 8.56 7.44 -2.32
CA SER A 107 9.90 7.19 -2.84
C SER A 107 9.87 6.73 -4.32
N ILE A 108 9.72 5.46 -4.56
CA ILE A 108 9.95 4.79 -5.85
C ILE A 108 8.76 4.91 -6.80
N VAL A 109 7.55 4.70 -6.26
CA VAL A 109 6.34 4.50 -7.07
C VAL A 109 5.91 5.73 -7.87
N PRO A 110 5.95 6.98 -7.35
CA PRO A 110 5.57 8.14 -8.14
C PRO A 110 6.39 8.31 -9.42
N SER A 111 7.70 8.09 -9.34
CA SER A 111 8.62 8.20 -10.47
C SER A 111 8.36 7.13 -11.52
N LEU A 112 8.11 5.90 -11.09
CA LEU A 112 7.73 4.79 -11.96
C LEU A 112 6.43 5.09 -12.71
N LEU A 113 5.40 5.56 -12.00
CA LEU A 113 4.09 5.86 -12.58
C LEU A 113 4.14 7.07 -13.51
N GLN A 114 4.92 8.09 -13.18
CA GLN A 114 5.16 9.24 -14.07
C GLN A 114 5.82 8.80 -15.39
N ALA A 115 6.87 7.98 -15.33
CA ALA A 115 7.53 7.45 -16.52
C ALA A 115 6.59 6.53 -17.33
N PHE A 116 5.74 5.75 -16.65
CA PHE A 116 4.74 4.91 -17.30
C PHE A 116 3.70 5.75 -18.04
N THR A 117 3.08 6.74 -17.40
CA THR A 117 2.03 7.57 -18.01
C THR A 117 2.56 8.42 -19.17
N ALA A 118 3.80 8.87 -19.10
CA ALA A 118 4.45 9.58 -20.21
C ALA A 118 4.56 8.72 -21.50
N ARG A 119 4.62 7.39 -21.37
CA ARG A 119 4.69 6.43 -22.49
C ARG A 119 3.37 5.80 -22.86
N ALA A 120 2.55 5.51 -21.86
CA ALA A 120 1.27 4.83 -22.05
C ALA A 120 0.16 5.84 -22.27
N GLY A 121 0.06 6.38 -23.48
CA GLY A 121 -1.04 7.28 -23.84
C GLY A 121 -2.42 6.67 -23.53
N GLY A 122 -3.34 7.49 -23.03
CA GLY A 122 -4.71 7.07 -22.75
C GLY A 122 -4.87 6.25 -21.47
N ILE A 123 -3.94 6.32 -20.51
CA ILE A 123 -4.08 5.76 -19.17
C ILE A 123 -4.01 6.87 -18.12
N GLU A 124 -5.00 6.92 -17.27
CA GLU A 124 -5.04 7.72 -16.04
C GLU A 124 -4.68 6.82 -14.86
N VAL A 125 -3.81 7.27 -13.96
CA VAL A 125 -3.37 6.49 -12.81
C VAL A 125 -3.89 7.11 -11.52
N SER A 126 -4.55 6.27 -10.70
CA SER A 126 -4.90 6.58 -9.31
C SER A 126 -3.95 5.82 -8.39
N LEU A 127 -3.24 6.53 -7.50
CA LEU A 127 -2.34 5.94 -6.52
C LEU A 127 -2.95 6.03 -5.13
N GLY A 128 -3.11 4.87 -4.47
CA GLY A 128 -3.55 4.73 -3.10
C GLY A 128 -2.43 4.17 -2.19
N VAL A 129 -2.56 4.43 -0.90
CA VAL A 129 -1.70 3.83 0.14
C VAL A 129 -2.52 2.81 0.90
N ALA A 130 -1.94 1.61 1.10
CA ALA A 130 -2.56 0.52 1.83
C ALA A 130 -1.48 -0.27 2.59
N THR A 131 -1.87 -0.94 3.66
CA THR A 131 -1.03 -1.94 4.31
C THR A 131 -0.87 -3.18 3.41
N THR A 132 0.16 -3.98 3.63
CA THR A 132 0.37 -5.22 2.86
C THR A 132 -0.81 -6.17 3.01
N THR A 133 -1.39 -6.24 4.21
CA THR A 133 -2.60 -7.03 4.49
C THR A 133 -3.80 -6.56 3.65
N GLU A 134 -4.02 -5.24 3.54
CA GLU A 134 -5.12 -4.68 2.77
C GLU A 134 -4.94 -4.83 1.26
N MET A 135 -3.70 -4.78 0.76
CA MET A 135 -3.41 -4.87 -0.68
C MET A 135 -3.97 -6.13 -1.32
N ALA A 136 -3.83 -7.29 -0.65
CA ALA A 136 -4.36 -8.55 -1.17
C ALA A 136 -5.88 -8.49 -1.34
N ALA A 137 -6.60 -8.02 -0.32
CA ALA A 137 -8.05 -7.85 -0.37
C ALA A 137 -8.47 -6.85 -1.46
N LEU A 138 -7.76 -5.72 -1.58
CA LEU A 138 -8.04 -4.70 -2.59
C LEU A 138 -7.91 -5.24 -4.03
N LEU A 139 -6.93 -6.12 -4.29
CA LEU A 139 -6.77 -6.78 -5.58
C LEU A 139 -7.86 -7.84 -5.82
N GLU A 140 -8.12 -8.69 -4.83
CA GLU A 140 -9.13 -9.76 -4.93
C GLU A 140 -10.54 -9.20 -5.13
N GLU A 141 -10.85 -8.10 -4.46
CA GLU A 141 -12.09 -7.35 -4.56
C GLU A 141 -12.15 -6.42 -5.77
N ARG A 142 -11.10 -6.39 -6.61
CA ARG A 142 -10.98 -5.51 -7.79
C ARG A 142 -11.13 -4.01 -7.49
N LEU A 143 -10.71 -3.57 -6.33
CA LEU A 143 -10.64 -2.16 -5.94
C LEU A 143 -9.31 -1.53 -6.32
N ALA A 144 -8.29 -2.37 -6.49
CA ALA A 144 -7.02 -2.04 -7.12
C ALA A 144 -6.76 -3.01 -8.29
N ASP A 145 -6.00 -2.55 -9.27
CA ASP A 145 -5.58 -3.34 -10.42
C ASP A 145 -4.16 -3.90 -10.22
N VAL A 146 -3.33 -3.14 -9.52
CA VAL A 146 -1.94 -3.47 -9.22
C VAL A 146 -1.59 -3.05 -7.79
N ALA A 147 -0.85 -3.92 -7.09
CA ALA A 147 -0.18 -3.56 -5.85
C ALA A 147 1.34 -3.63 -6.03
N LEU A 148 2.02 -2.53 -5.68
CA LEU A 148 3.48 -2.43 -5.68
C LEU A 148 3.98 -2.53 -4.24
N GLY A 149 4.75 -3.58 -3.93
CA GLY A 149 5.18 -3.85 -2.57
C GLY A 149 5.83 -5.21 -2.40
N PRO A 150 5.78 -5.80 -1.21
CA PRO A 150 6.20 -7.17 -0.96
C PRO A 150 5.40 -8.17 -1.81
N ARG A 151 5.90 -9.39 -1.93
CA ARG A 151 5.16 -10.46 -2.59
C ARG A 151 3.88 -10.79 -1.81
N LEU A 152 2.74 -10.76 -2.48
CA LEU A 152 1.45 -11.13 -1.90
C LEU A 152 1.13 -12.59 -2.22
N PRO A 153 0.90 -13.45 -1.21
CA PRO A 153 0.53 -14.85 -1.42
C PRO A 153 -0.78 -14.99 -2.21
N GLY A 154 -0.87 -16.00 -3.07
CA GLY A 154 -2.08 -16.30 -3.84
C GLY A 154 -2.32 -15.40 -5.06
N LEU A 155 -1.50 -14.38 -5.27
CA LEU A 155 -1.59 -13.44 -6.38
C LEU A 155 -0.46 -13.67 -7.39
N ASP A 156 -0.65 -13.17 -8.62
CA ASP A 156 0.41 -13.17 -9.63
C ASP A 156 1.40 -12.03 -9.32
N ALA A 157 2.54 -12.41 -8.77
CA ALA A 157 3.57 -11.52 -8.29
C ALA A 157 4.85 -11.66 -9.13
N GLU A 158 5.38 -10.54 -9.59
CA GLU A 158 6.62 -10.46 -10.37
C GLU A 158 7.60 -9.50 -9.69
N ALA A 159 8.83 -9.99 -9.42
CA ALA A 159 9.89 -9.16 -8.89
C ALA A 159 10.41 -8.20 -9.97
N VAL A 160 10.44 -6.91 -9.66
CA VAL A 160 10.81 -5.86 -10.63
C VAL A 160 12.03 -5.06 -10.23
N MET A 161 12.34 -4.99 -8.94
CA MET A 161 13.48 -4.24 -8.44
C MET A 161 13.96 -4.84 -7.12
N ARG A 162 15.29 -4.88 -6.92
CA ARG A 162 15.87 -5.08 -5.60
C ARG A 162 16.15 -3.73 -4.97
N TYR A 163 15.81 -3.56 -3.72
CA TYR A 163 16.20 -2.41 -2.93
C TYR A 163 16.72 -2.84 -1.57
N ARG A 164 17.45 -1.97 -0.93
CA ARG A 164 18.04 -2.24 0.39
C ARG A 164 17.34 -1.41 1.44
N MET A 165 16.86 -2.06 2.49
CA MET A 165 16.36 -1.38 3.68
C MET A 165 17.44 -1.37 4.74
N THR A 166 17.66 -0.18 5.31
CA THR A 166 18.55 0.05 6.43
C THR A 166 17.77 0.63 7.61
N LEU A 167 18.40 0.67 8.78
CA LEU A 167 17.93 1.48 9.90
C LEU A 167 18.81 2.71 10.02
N VAL A 168 18.19 3.85 10.27
CA VAL A 168 18.88 5.13 10.48
C VAL A 168 18.56 5.70 11.86
N ALA A 169 19.52 6.44 12.41
CA ALA A 169 19.44 7.06 13.71
C ALA A 169 20.30 8.31 13.77
N HIS A 170 20.20 9.05 14.87
CA HIS A 170 21.18 10.10 15.19
C HIS A 170 22.61 9.51 15.23
N PRO A 171 23.65 10.19 14.72
CA PRO A 171 25.02 9.67 14.69
C PRO A 171 25.58 9.26 16.06
N ASP A 172 25.14 9.91 17.12
CA ASP A 172 25.55 9.61 18.48
C ASP A 172 24.78 8.50 19.17
N LEU A 173 23.75 7.93 18.51
CA LEU A 173 22.99 6.83 19.10
C LEU A 173 23.90 5.61 19.30
N ARG A 174 23.91 5.09 20.51
CA ARG A 174 24.61 3.85 20.84
C ARG A 174 23.61 2.73 21.09
N VAL A 175 23.84 1.58 20.45
CA VAL A 175 23.05 0.37 20.70
C VAL A 175 23.60 -0.31 21.93
N ASN A 176 22.84 -0.28 23.02
CA ASN A 176 23.22 -0.90 24.30
C ASN A 176 22.88 -2.40 24.31
N GLY A 177 23.14 -3.09 25.43
CA GLY A 177 22.99 -4.55 25.57
C GLY A 177 21.60 -5.13 25.29
N GLY A 178 20.56 -4.30 25.14
CA GLY A 178 19.23 -4.70 24.69
C GLY A 178 19.10 -4.87 23.15
N GLY A 179 20.16 -4.56 22.40
CA GLY A 179 20.13 -4.63 20.94
C GLY A 179 19.06 -3.73 20.31
N LEU A 180 18.60 -4.09 19.14
CA LEU A 180 17.57 -3.31 18.41
C LEU A 180 16.19 -3.38 19.09
N ALA A 181 15.90 -4.41 19.89
CA ALA A 181 14.66 -4.53 20.67
C ALA A 181 14.52 -3.45 21.77
N GLY A 182 15.64 -2.99 22.31
CA GLY A 182 15.67 -1.96 23.36
C GLY A 182 15.49 -0.53 22.85
N LEU A 183 15.53 -0.32 21.54
CA LEU A 183 15.40 0.99 20.92
C LEU A 183 13.92 1.35 20.66
N ARG A 184 13.64 2.66 20.59
CA ARG A 184 12.38 3.15 20.05
C ARG A 184 12.43 3.11 18.51
N TRP A 185 11.37 2.62 17.90
CA TRP A 185 11.23 2.51 16.46
C TRP A 185 10.20 3.52 15.95
N PHE A 186 10.61 4.33 15.00
CA PHE A 186 9.77 5.33 14.36
C PHE A 186 9.41 4.82 12.96
N VAL A 187 8.15 4.57 12.72
CA VAL A 187 7.67 3.92 11.49
C VAL A 187 6.57 4.74 10.85
N ASP A 188 6.34 4.54 9.57
CA ASP A 188 5.19 5.08 8.86
C ASP A 188 3.90 4.30 9.17
N PRO A 189 2.70 4.76 8.72
CA PRO A 189 1.44 4.11 9.06
C PRO A 189 1.31 2.66 8.57
N THR A 190 2.08 2.25 7.56
CA THR A 190 2.05 0.88 7.02
C THR A 190 3.10 -0.03 7.67
N GLY A 191 4.06 0.55 8.40
CA GLY A 191 5.17 -0.16 9.02
C GLY A 191 4.77 -1.20 10.07
N PRO A 192 3.78 -0.98 10.94
CA PRO A 192 3.36 -1.97 11.94
C PRO A 192 2.66 -3.20 11.37
N ASP A 193 2.24 -3.20 10.09
CA ASP A 193 1.60 -4.36 9.48
C ASP A 193 2.54 -5.59 9.53
N PRO A 194 2.13 -6.71 10.14
CA PRO A 194 2.95 -7.92 10.26
C PRO A 194 3.44 -8.49 8.93
N LEU A 195 2.72 -8.24 7.84
CA LEU A 195 3.09 -8.69 6.49
C LEU A 195 3.98 -7.68 5.74
N SER A 196 4.25 -6.51 6.34
CA SER A 196 5.20 -5.55 5.78
C SER A 196 6.65 -5.97 6.06
N ASP A 197 7.59 -5.47 5.25
CA ASP A 197 9.02 -5.69 5.47
C ASP A 197 9.48 -5.12 6.81
N VAL A 198 8.93 -3.97 7.21
CA VAL A 198 9.20 -3.34 8.51
C VAL A 198 8.60 -4.15 9.65
N GLY A 199 7.35 -4.63 9.51
CA GLY A 199 6.71 -5.50 10.49
C GLY A 199 7.48 -6.80 10.70
N ALA A 200 8.02 -7.39 9.62
CA ALA A 200 8.89 -8.56 9.71
C ALA A 200 10.19 -8.28 10.49
N LEU A 201 10.79 -7.08 10.33
CA LEU A 201 11.94 -6.67 11.14
C LEU A 201 11.56 -6.49 12.62
N LEU A 202 10.45 -5.81 12.91
CA LEU A 202 9.95 -5.61 14.27
C LEU A 202 9.73 -6.96 14.97
N ALA A 203 9.10 -7.91 14.28
CA ALA A 203 8.86 -9.26 14.80
C ALA A 203 10.17 -10.04 15.02
N ARG A 204 11.12 -10.00 14.06
CA ARG A 204 12.42 -10.68 14.16
C ARG A 204 13.20 -10.20 15.38
N HIS A 205 13.20 -8.90 15.62
CA HIS A 205 13.89 -8.30 16.78
C HIS A 205 13.05 -8.31 18.05
N ARG A 206 11.82 -8.85 18.03
CA ARG A 206 10.91 -8.90 19.18
C ARG A 206 10.69 -7.51 19.81
N VAL A 207 10.54 -6.49 18.96
CA VAL A 207 10.34 -5.11 19.41
C VAL A 207 8.99 -5.00 20.09
N PRO A 208 8.93 -4.55 21.37
CA PRO A 208 7.66 -4.36 22.07
C PRO A 208 6.81 -3.29 21.36
N ALA A 209 5.50 -3.47 21.30
CA ALA A 209 4.59 -2.49 20.71
C ALA A 209 4.70 -1.09 21.36
N SER A 210 5.01 -1.04 22.67
CA SER A 210 5.28 0.20 23.41
C SER A 210 6.54 0.97 22.92
N HIS A 211 7.42 0.31 22.20
CA HIS A 211 8.62 0.92 21.60
C HIS A 211 8.39 1.37 20.15
N VAL A 212 7.23 1.10 19.56
CA VAL A 212 6.88 1.50 18.20
C VAL A 212 6.05 2.78 18.23
N SER A 213 6.50 3.81 17.54
CA SER A 213 5.79 5.08 17.37
C SER A 213 5.51 5.30 15.89
N VAL A 214 4.23 5.52 15.55
CA VAL A 214 3.79 5.72 14.17
C VAL A 214 3.78 7.21 13.84
N PHE A 215 4.44 7.59 12.76
CA PHE A 215 4.52 8.94 12.23
C PHE A 215 3.70 9.08 10.96
N ALA A 216 3.33 10.29 10.59
CA ALA A 216 2.51 10.55 9.41
C ALA A 216 3.14 10.05 8.09
N ASN A 217 4.46 9.99 8.03
CA ASN A 217 5.22 9.50 6.88
C ASN A 217 6.66 9.17 7.26
N GLU A 218 7.39 8.56 6.33
CA GLU A 218 8.78 8.15 6.48
C GLU A 218 9.72 9.31 6.84
N LYS A 219 9.58 10.48 6.19
CA LYS A 219 10.42 11.66 6.46
C LYS A 219 10.23 12.20 7.87
N ALA A 220 9.00 12.17 8.39
CA ALA A 220 8.72 12.54 9.78
C ALA A 220 9.38 11.55 10.76
N ALA A 221 9.37 10.25 10.45
CA ALA A 221 10.05 9.23 11.22
C ALA A 221 11.58 9.45 11.21
N TRP A 222 12.18 9.78 10.05
CA TRP A 222 13.61 10.11 9.97
C TRP A 222 13.98 11.37 10.75
N SER A 223 13.13 12.40 10.69
CA SER A 223 13.35 13.62 11.48
C SER A 223 13.34 13.33 12.99
N ALA A 224 12.43 12.46 13.44
CA ALA A 224 12.40 12.02 14.84
C ALA A 224 13.64 11.19 15.21
N ALA A 225 14.14 10.35 14.32
CA ALA A 225 15.37 9.59 14.51
C ALA A 225 16.60 10.51 14.57
N ALA A 226 16.65 11.52 13.70
CA ALA A 226 17.70 12.55 13.69
C ALA A 226 17.73 13.40 14.98
N ALA A 227 16.58 13.58 15.64
CA ALA A 227 16.50 14.24 16.94
C ALA A 227 17.00 13.38 18.11
N GLY A 228 17.47 12.14 17.88
CA GLY A 228 18.09 11.30 18.88
C GLY A 228 17.15 10.40 19.67
N GLY A 229 15.84 10.36 19.29
CA GLY A 229 14.82 9.64 20.06
C GLY A 229 14.77 8.12 19.83
N GLY A 230 15.42 7.60 18.76
CA GLY A 230 15.32 6.19 18.37
C GLY A 230 15.84 5.91 16.97
N VAL A 231 15.30 4.88 16.32
CA VAL A 231 15.68 4.41 14.99
C VAL A 231 14.50 4.47 14.03
N ALA A 232 14.76 4.64 12.75
CA ALA A 232 13.75 4.57 11.71
C ALA A 232 14.21 3.67 10.55
N PRO A 233 13.33 2.83 9.98
CA PRO A 233 13.59 2.15 8.72
C PRO A 233 13.72 3.17 7.57
N ALA A 234 14.59 2.87 6.61
CA ALA A 234 14.79 3.70 5.43
C ALA A 234 15.21 2.86 4.23
N ILE A 235 14.77 3.24 3.04
CA ILE A 235 15.35 2.71 1.81
C ILE A 235 16.73 3.38 1.65
N ASP A 236 17.78 2.55 1.58
CA ASP A 236 19.18 2.97 1.74
C ASP A 236 19.58 4.12 0.82
N HIS A 237 19.25 4.05 -0.47
CA HIS A 237 19.60 5.11 -1.43
C HIS A 237 18.77 6.39 -1.25
N MET A 238 17.58 6.30 -0.64
CA MET A 238 16.70 7.46 -0.42
C MET A 238 17.16 8.33 0.75
N VAL A 239 17.90 7.74 1.70
CA VAL A 239 18.39 8.46 2.89
C VAL A 239 19.85 8.93 2.74
N SER A 240 20.46 8.67 1.58
CA SER A 240 21.88 8.95 1.37
C SER A 240 22.27 10.42 1.62
N ALA A 241 21.42 11.36 1.18
CA ALA A 241 21.67 12.79 1.37
C ALA A 241 21.68 13.21 2.86
N GLU A 242 20.81 12.63 3.69
CA GLU A 242 20.77 12.85 5.14
C GLU A 242 22.01 12.27 5.83
N VAL A 243 22.46 11.12 5.35
CA VAL A 243 23.67 10.45 5.87
C VAL A 243 24.92 11.22 5.45
N ASP A 244 25.03 11.64 4.19
CA ASP A 244 26.18 12.40 3.68
C ASP A 244 26.33 13.76 4.38
N ARG A 245 25.22 14.36 4.81
CA ARG A 245 25.23 15.60 5.61
C ARG A 245 25.50 15.35 7.11
N GLY A 246 25.61 14.11 7.54
CA GLY A 246 25.83 13.76 8.95
C GLY A 246 24.60 13.98 9.85
N VAL A 247 23.41 14.19 9.28
CA VAL A 247 22.16 14.36 10.04
C VAL A 247 21.66 13.01 10.57
N LEU A 248 21.87 11.96 9.80
CA LEU A 248 21.56 10.57 10.15
C LEU A 248 22.81 9.70 9.97
N ALA A 249 22.87 8.62 10.71
CA ALA A 249 23.84 7.54 10.53
C ALA A 249 23.12 6.21 10.26
N ARG A 250 23.71 5.37 9.41
CA ARG A 250 23.23 4.00 9.20
C ARG A 250 23.61 3.12 10.38
N LEU A 251 22.64 2.39 10.90
CA LEU A 251 22.91 1.34 11.88
C LEU A 251 23.28 0.05 11.16
N HIS A 252 24.35 -0.57 11.59
CA HIS A 252 24.79 -1.87 11.09
C HIS A 252 24.63 -2.91 12.19
N SER A 253 23.97 -4.01 11.85
CA SER A 253 23.87 -5.21 12.70
C SER A 253 23.94 -6.45 11.82
N SER A 254 23.91 -7.64 12.42
CA SER A 254 23.87 -8.91 11.64
C SER A 254 22.66 -8.98 10.68
N ASP A 255 21.59 -8.27 10.98
CA ASP A 255 20.32 -8.37 10.27
C ASP A 255 19.95 -7.10 9.50
N VAL A 256 20.79 -6.08 9.50
CA VAL A 256 20.59 -4.79 8.82
C VAL A 256 21.91 -4.33 8.22
N PRO A 257 21.96 -3.95 6.95
CA PRO A 257 20.86 -3.77 6.00
C PRO A 257 20.26 -5.08 5.45
N VAL A 258 18.99 -5.03 5.00
CA VAL A 258 18.23 -6.14 4.40
C VAL A 258 18.02 -5.89 2.92
N ASP A 259 18.35 -6.85 2.07
CA ASP A 259 18.01 -6.80 0.65
C ASP A 259 16.57 -7.31 0.44
N LEU A 260 15.73 -6.49 -0.17
CA LEU A 260 14.31 -6.72 -0.40
C LEU A 260 13.99 -6.68 -1.90
N LEU A 261 12.87 -7.29 -2.27
CA LEU A 261 12.36 -7.28 -3.64
C LEU A 261 11.04 -6.51 -3.71
N LEU A 262 10.99 -5.51 -4.58
CA LEU A 262 9.74 -4.89 -4.99
C LEU A 262 9.06 -5.80 -6.01
N HIS A 263 7.80 -6.14 -5.73
CA HIS A 263 6.97 -6.93 -6.63
C HIS A 263 5.84 -6.08 -7.21
N VAL A 264 5.49 -6.37 -8.45
CA VAL A 264 4.21 -6.01 -9.06
C VAL A 264 3.27 -7.17 -8.83
N ASN A 265 2.30 -6.98 -7.97
CA ASN A 265 1.26 -7.97 -7.67
C ASN A 265 -0.03 -7.59 -8.41
N SER A 266 -0.72 -8.56 -8.96
CA SER A 266 -2.01 -8.39 -9.64
C SER A 266 -2.81 -9.69 -9.63
N LEU A 267 -4.05 -9.63 -10.06
CA LEU A 267 -4.80 -10.85 -10.36
C LEU A 267 -4.15 -11.62 -11.52
N GLY A 268 -4.42 -12.92 -11.62
CA GLY A 268 -3.98 -13.77 -12.74
C GLY A 268 -4.51 -13.28 -14.09
N ALA A 269 -3.83 -13.65 -15.18
CA ALA A 269 -4.05 -13.14 -16.53
C ALA A 269 -5.53 -13.03 -16.98
N PRO A 270 -6.42 -14.03 -16.74
CA PRO A 270 -7.82 -13.91 -17.17
C PRO A 270 -8.63 -12.82 -16.44
N ARG A 271 -8.18 -12.41 -15.26
CA ARG A 271 -8.87 -11.43 -14.40
C ARG A 271 -8.18 -10.08 -14.35
N ARG A 272 -7.04 -9.92 -15.00
CA ARG A 272 -6.20 -8.72 -14.99
C ARG A 272 -6.70 -7.70 -16.01
N SER A 273 -6.71 -6.41 -15.63
CA SER A 273 -7.03 -5.32 -16.56
C SER A 273 -5.92 -5.12 -17.59
N ARG A 274 -6.28 -4.55 -18.77
CA ARG A 274 -5.31 -4.23 -19.83
C ARG A 274 -4.27 -3.22 -19.35
N ALA A 275 -4.68 -2.22 -18.56
CA ALA A 275 -3.78 -1.23 -17.99
C ALA A 275 -2.76 -1.86 -17.02
N ALA A 276 -3.19 -2.84 -16.20
CA ALA A 276 -2.29 -3.60 -15.33
C ALA A 276 -1.26 -4.40 -16.13
N ASP A 277 -1.68 -5.04 -17.23
CA ASP A 277 -0.75 -5.74 -18.14
C ASP A 277 0.26 -4.78 -18.80
N LYS A 278 -0.18 -3.58 -19.17
CA LYS A 278 0.71 -2.55 -19.73
C LYS A 278 1.75 -2.10 -18.69
N LEU A 279 1.32 -1.84 -17.44
CA LEU A 279 2.25 -1.47 -16.36
C LEU A 279 3.24 -2.60 -16.09
N ARG A 280 2.80 -3.86 -15.97
CA ARG A 280 3.70 -5.01 -15.76
C ARG A 280 4.75 -5.15 -16.87
N ARG A 281 4.37 -4.96 -18.13
CA ARG A 281 5.35 -4.94 -19.25
C ARG A 281 6.29 -3.76 -19.14
N PHE A 282 5.78 -2.59 -18.76
CA PHE A 282 6.60 -1.40 -18.60
C PHE A 282 7.66 -1.57 -17.52
N THR A 283 7.33 -2.19 -16.36
CA THR A 283 8.29 -2.38 -15.26
C THR A 283 9.52 -3.21 -15.64
N ARG A 284 9.47 -3.96 -16.75
CA ARG A 284 10.62 -4.71 -17.32
C ARG A 284 11.52 -3.86 -18.22
N THR A 285 11.19 -2.61 -18.48
CA THR A 285 11.94 -1.75 -19.40
C THR A 285 13.09 -1.02 -18.69
N PRO A 286 14.17 -0.65 -19.42
CA PRO A 286 15.24 0.17 -18.86
C PRO A 286 14.75 1.51 -18.31
N ASP A 287 13.74 2.12 -18.93
CA ASP A 287 13.18 3.40 -18.45
C ASP A 287 12.48 3.26 -17.09
N ALA A 288 11.76 2.16 -16.88
CA ALA A 288 11.16 1.87 -15.58
C ALA A 288 12.23 1.67 -14.51
N MET A 289 13.30 0.94 -14.84
CA MET A 289 14.44 0.74 -13.94
C MET A 289 15.13 2.08 -13.61
N GLN A 290 15.36 2.92 -14.61
CA GLN A 290 15.91 4.25 -14.39
C GLN A 290 15.01 5.12 -13.53
N ALA A 291 13.69 5.09 -13.73
CA ALA A 291 12.73 5.83 -12.94
C ALA A 291 12.72 5.37 -11.47
N MET A 292 12.85 4.07 -11.22
CA MET A 292 12.90 3.52 -9.86
C MET A 292 14.21 3.85 -9.12
N TYR A 293 15.33 3.96 -9.84
CA TYR A 293 16.64 4.31 -9.32
C TYR A 293 17.03 5.76 -9.66
N ARG A 294 16.13 6.73 -9.54
CA ARG A 294 16.35 8.11 -9.98
C ARG A 294 17.66 8.74 -9.50
N PRO A 295 18.24 9.68 -10.29
CA PRO A 295 19.44 10.42 -9.91
C PRO A 295 19.30 11.23 -8.63
N ASP A 296 18.12 11.80 -8.38
CA ASP A 296 17.79 12.50 -7.13
C ASP A 296 17.70 11.56 -5.92
N ALA A 297 17.61 10.26 -6.15
CA ALA A 297 17.72 9.23 -5.13
C ALA A 297 19.17 8.71 -4.92
N GLY A 298 20.17 9.38 -5.45
CA GLY A 298 21.58 9.09 -5.23
C GLY A 298 22.27 8.18 -6.27
N VAL A 299 21.58 7.79 -7.35
CA VAL A 299 22.17 6.99 -8.44
C VAL A 299 22.31 7.84 -9.71
N PRO A 300 23.52 8.33 -10.08
CA PRO A 300 23.73 9.08 -11.31
C PRO A 300 23.36 8.24 -12.53
N VAL A 301 22.68 8.86 -13.53
CA VAL A 301 22.27 8.18 -14.77
C VAL A 301 23.45 7.51 -15.46
N SER A 302 24.63 8.15 -15.46
CA SER A 302 25.87 7.61 -16.04
C SER A 302 26.38 6.34 -15.37
N LYS A 303 25.97 6.09 -14.12
CA LYS A 303 26.34 4.89 -13.32
C LYS A 303 25.17 3.92 -13.18
N PHE A 304 24.03 4.24 -13.76
CA PHE A 304 22.87 3.36 -13.71
C PHE A 304 23.16 2.05 -14.46
N ARG A 305 23.09 0.96 -13.71
CA ARG A 305 23.16 -0.41 -14.25
C ARG A 305 21.98 -1.17 -13.68
N PRO A 306 20.98 -1.52 -14.51
CA PRO A 306 19.87 -2.33 -14.01
C PRO A 306 20.43 -3.65 -13.45
N PRO A 307 19.93 -4.10 -12.32
CA PRO A 307 20.36 -5.37 -11.74
C PRO A 307 20.09 -6.51 -12.72
N VAL A 308 21.11 -7.30 -13.06
CA VAL A 308 21.03 -8.39 -14.04
C VAL A 308 19.97 -9.45 -13.66
N TYR A 309 19.68 -9.62 -12.38
CA TYR A 309 18.71 -10.59 -11.89
C TYR A 309 17.23 -10.21 -12.12
N VAL A 310 16.92 -9.01 -12.58
CA VAL A 310 15.54 -8.65 -13.01
C VAL A 310 15.17 -9.37 -14.29
N THR A 311 16.15 -9.77 -15.09
CA THR A 311 15.97 -10.52 -16.35
C THR A 311 16.02 -12.05 -16.18
N LEU A 312 16.38 -12.55 -14.99
CA LEU A 312 16.51 -14.01 -14.73
C LEU A 312 15.21 -14.68 -14.29
N TRP A 313 14.11 -13.94 -14.20
CA TRP A 313 12.82 -14.46 -13.71
C TRP A 313 11.74 -14.43 -14.79
N SER A 314 12.15 -14.46 -16.06
CA SER A 314 11.22 -14.61 -17.20
C SER A 314 10.92 -16.07 -17.50
#